data_37e1380e36dcd30e36fba19ccf939013
#
_entry.id   37e1380e36dcd30e36fba19ccf939013
#
_cell.length_a   1.000
_cell.length_b   1.000
_cell.length_c   1.000
_cell.angle_alpha   90.00
_cell.angle_beta   90.00
_cell.angle_gamma   90.00
#
_symmetry.space_group_name_H-M   'P 1'
#
loop_
_entity.id
_entity.type
_entity.pdbx_description
1 polymer ?
#
loop_
_entity_poly.entity_id
_entity_poly.type
_entity_poly.pdbx_seq_one_letter_code
_entity_poly.pdbx_strand_id
1 'polypeptide(L)'
;MWQVIFSTYHKNRIGILRAVPWSFMVSRVITGVTQIIFPYFVYRYFMHGNLNNEFSKYVNGADYITYIVLGSALNVLAVATLMNIGRALITELREGTLEMLLLSPAPRSEYFLGCLLEQTTRAFLEFGTVLIVGVLFGAKLSIFLSTRALITILLAILSFFCMGILLSSVMLYTRDTYLTQNTLFVTMSLVCGITYPIQYLPDWVQNVAQIFPLTPAVTLFRNVVIGHENLISNHLLIVQILVLSGIYLVLGMIWYQSMERKLVESIFG
;
A
#
# COMPACT_ATOMS: atom_id res chain seq x y z
N MET A 1 -0.38 4.17 26.72
CA MET A 1 -0.68 3.40 25.50
C MET A 1 -1.69 4.11 24.58
N TRP A 2 -2.97 4.08 24.84
CA TRP A 2 -3.97 4.72 23.98
C TRP A 2 -3.82 6.23 23.80
N GLN A 3 -3.34 6.95 24.81
CA GLN A 3 -3.15 8.40 24.75
C GLN A 3 -2.11 8.83 23.71
N VAL A 4 -0.96 8.14 23.62
CA VAL A 4 0.08 8.46 22.63
C VAL A 4 -0.42 8.18 21.21
N ILE A 5 -1.06 7.02 20.99
CA ILE A 5 -1.64 6.65 19.70
C ILE A 5 -2.65 7.70 19.23
N PHE A 6 -3.59 8.08 20.12
CA PHE A 6 -4.64 9.04 19.78
C PHE A 6 -4.10 10.46 19.60
N SER A 7 -3.13 10.87 20.41
CA SER A 7 -2.47 12.18 20.28
C SER A 7 -1.69 12.29 18.96
N THR A 8 -0.97 11.21 18.57
CA THR A 8 -0.25 11.15 17.29
C THR A 8 -1.22 11.18 16.11
N TYR A 9 -2.30 10.40 16.17
CA TYR A 9 -3.36 10.42 15.18
C TYR A 9 -3.93 11.84 14.99
N HIS A 10 -4.27 12.51 16.10
CA HIS A 10 -4.89 13.84 16.08
C HIS A 10 -3.92 14.92 15.59
N LYS A 11 -2.65 14.88 16.06
CA LYS A 11 -1.58 15.78 15.59
C LYS A 11 -1.43 15.67 14.07
N ASN A 12 -1.25 14.46 13.56
CA ASN A 12 -1.03 14.24 12.14
C ASN A 12 -2.25 14.67 11.31
N ARG A 13 -3.47 14.36 11.77
CA ARG A 13 -4.70 14.78 11.11
C ARG A 13 -4.84 16.28 11.01
N ILE A 14 -4.59 17.02 12.12
CA ILE A 14 -4.66 18.49 12.14
C ILE A 14 -3.56 19.08 11.26
N GLY A 15 -2.33 18.56 11.35
CA GLY A 15 -1.20 19.02 10.55
C GLY A 15 -1.51 18.93 9.06
N ILE A 16 -2.09 17.82 8.62
CA ILE A 16 -2.46 17.63 7.21
C ILE A 16 -3.61 18.53 6.79
N LEU A 17 -4.66 18.65 7.59
CA LEU A 17 -5.79 19.51 7.26
C LEU A 17 -5.38 21.00 7.12
N ARG A 18 -4.33 21.42 7.85
CA ARG A 18 -3.78 22.78 7.75
C ARG A 18 -2.76 22.94 6.62
N ALA A 19 -1.93 21.93 6.39
CA ALA A 19 -0.82 21.99 5.44
C ALA A 19 -1.20 21.59 4.02
N VAL A 20 -2.29 20.81 3.85
CA VAL A 20 -2.68 20.24 2.57
C VAL A 20 -3.76 21.09 1.91
N PRO A 21 -3.44 21.83 0.84
CA PRO A 21 -4.44 22.54 0.07
C PRO A 21 -5.41 21.55 -0.61
N TRP A 22 -6.64 22.02 -0.85
CA TRP A 22 -7.68 21.27 -1.57
C TRP A 22 -7.15 20.60 -2.86
N SER A 23 -6.23 21.25 -3.56
CA SER A 23 -5.58 20.74 -4.78
C SER A 23 -4.87 19.39 -4.58
N PHE A 24 -4.36 19.12 -3.39
CA PHE A 24 -3.73 17.82 -3.09
C PHE A 24 -4.74 16.68 -3.01
N MET A 25 -5.91 16.91 -2.42
CA MET A 25 -6.99 15.93 -2.40
C MET A 25 -7.46 15.59 -3.82
N VAL A 26 -7.63 16.62 -4.66
CA VAL A 26 -7.99 16.47 -6.08
C VAL A 26 -6.89 15.68 -6.83
N SER A 27 -5.62 16.01 -6.62
CA SER A 27 -4.50 15.28 -7.24
C SER A 27 -4.50 13.79 -6.90
N ARG A 28 -4.81 13.43 -5.66
CA ARG A 28 -4.90 12.03 -5.23
C ARG A 28 -6.03 11.27 -5.92
N VAL A 29 -7.20 11.88 -6.00
CA VAL A 29 -8.33 11.30 -6.74
C VAL A 29 -7.97 11.12 -8.22
N ILE A 30 -7.38 12.14 -8.85
CA ILE A 30 -6.95 12.07 -10.25
C ILE A 30 -5.93 10.93 -10.45
N THR A 31 -4.95 10.77 -9.56
CA THR A 31 -3.98 9.68 -9.65
C THR A 31 -4.64 8.30 -9.60
N GLY A 32 -5.60 8.10 -8.70
CA GLY A 32 -6.36 6.85 -8.63
C GLY A 32 -7.20 6.60 -9.88
N VAL A 33 -7.81 7.65 -10.42
CA VAL A 33 -8.64 7.60 -11.64
C VAL A 33 -7.79 7.30 -12.88
N THR A 34 -6.61 7.91 -13.01
CA THR A 34 -5.73 7.67 -14.16
C THR A 34 -5.22 6.23 -14.24
N GLN A 35 -5.05 5.56 -13.10
CA GLN A 35 -4.69 4.14 -13.04
C GLN A 35 -5.76 3.21 -13.65
N ILE A 36 -7.02 3.65 -13.68
CA ILE A 36 -8.11 2.89 -14.30
C ILE A 36 -8.33 3.34 -15.74
N ILE A 37 -8.36 4.66 -15.97
CA ILE A 37 -8.70 5.22 -17.28
C ILE A 37 -7.69 4.78 -18.34
N PHE A 38 -6.40 4.86 -18.08
CA PHE A 38 -5.38 4.52 -19.08
C PHE A 38 -5.49 3.05 -19.55
N PRO A 39 -5.48 2.03 -18.67
CA PRO A 39 -5.70 0.66 -19.09
C PRO A 39 -7.07 0.41 -19.72
N TYR A 40 -8.13 1.11 -19.28
CA TYR A 40 -9.45 1.04 -19.89
C TYR A 40 -9.43 1.48 -21.35
N PHE A 41 -8.77 2.62 -21.65
CA PHE A 41 -8.64 3.10 -23.05
C PHE A 41 -7.84 2.12 -23.89
N VAL A 42 -6.73 1.59 -23.38
CA VAL A 42 -5.93 0.56 -24.07
C VAL A 42 -6.81 -0.66 -24.40
N TYR A 43 -7.55 -1.15 -23.43
CA TYR A 43 -8.44 -2.30 -23.61
C TYR A 43 -9.55 -2.01 -24.65
N ARG A 44 -10.21 -0.86 -24.54
CA ARG A 44 -11.36 -0.53 -25.38
C ARG A 44 -10.99 -0.18 -26.81
N TYR A 45 -9.93 0.61 -27.01
CA TYR A 45 -9.56 1.16 -28.31
C TYR A 45 -8.46 0.38 -29.03
N PHE A 46 -7.46 -0.13 -28.31
CA PHE A 46 -6.38 -0.89 -28.94
C PHE A 46 -6.68 -2.39 -29.03
N MET A 47 -7.29 -2.96 -28.00
CA MET A 47 -7.63 -4.38 -27.98
C MET A 47 -9.06 -4.67 -28.46
N HIS A 48 -9.85 -3.63 -28.87
CA HIS A 48 -11.23 -3.74 -29.34
C HIS A 48 -12.14 -4.54 -28.38
N GLY A 49 -11.85 -4.55 -27.08
CA GLY A 49 -12.58 -5.33 -26.10
C GLY A 49 -12.35 -6.84 -26.16
N ASN A 50 -11.49 -7.31 -27.05
CA ASN A 50 -11.16 -8.73 -27.21
C ASN A 50 -9.84 -9.03 -26.47
N LEU A 51 -9.94 -9.79 -25.39
CA LEU A 51 -8.78 -10.37 -24.74
C LEU A 51 -8.57 -11.79 -25.26
N ASN A 52 -7.30 -12.18 -25.39
CA ASN A 52 -6.95 -13.55 -25.73
C ASN A 52 -7.57 -14.53 -24.73
N ASN A 53 -7.97 -15.71 -25.22
CA ASN A 53 -8.50 -16.79 -24.39
C ASN A 53 -7.55 -17.19 -23.22
N GLU A 54 -6.27 -16.84 -23.33
CA GLU A 54 -5.28 -17.04 -22.27
C GLU A 54 -5.50 -16.13 -21.07
N PHE A 55 -5.94 -14.88 -21.29
CA PHE A 55 -6.23 -13.98 -20.17
C PHE A 55 -7.33 -14.53 -19.27
N SER A 56 -8.40 -15.05 -19.88
CA SER A 56 -9.53 -15.61 -19.13
C SER A 56 -9.15 -16.82 -18.27
N LYS A 57 -8.11 -17.58 -18.68
CA LYS A 57 -7.57 -18.71 -17.88
C LYS A 57 -6.89 -18.25 -16.58
N TYR A 58 -6.19 -17.11 -16.62
CA TYR A 58 -5.46 -16.59 -15.46
C TYR A 58 -6.31 -15.72 -14.52
N VAL A 59 -7.50 -15.28 -14.96
CA VAL A 59 -8.32 -14.28 -14.26
C VAL A 59 -9.67 -14.86 -13.79
N ASN A 60 -9.81 -16.19 -13.78
CA ASN A 60 -11.03 -16.87 -13.35
C ASN A 60 -12.33 -16.33 -14.02
N GLY A 61 -12.24 -15.96 -15.32
CA GLY A 61 -13.37 -15.47 -16.10
C GLY A 61 -13.83 -14.04 -15.75
N ALA A 62 -13.04 -13.28 -15.00
CA ALA A 62 -13.38 -11.89 -14.69
C ALA A 62 -13.19 -10.96 -15.88
N ASP A 63 -14.01 -9.90 -15.91
CA ASP A 63 -13.80 -8.80 -16.83
C ASP A 63 -12.48 -8.08 -16.53
N TYR A 64 -11.76 -7.68 -17.57
CA TYR A 64 -10.48 -6.96 -17.45
C TYR A 64 -10.57 -5.71 -16.58
N ILE A 65 -11.69 -4.99 -16.67
CA ILE A 65 -11.94 -3.78 -15.89
C ILE A 65 -11.98 -4.11 -14.39
N THR A 66 -12.71 -5.17 -14.01
CA THR A 66 -12.78 -5.63 -12.62
C THR A 66 -11.40 -6.03 -12.10
N TYR A 67 -10.60 -6.72 -12.92
CA TYR A 67 -9.25 -7.13 -12.60
C TYR A 67 -8.34 -5.93 -12.28
N ILE A 68 -8.35 -4.89 -13.14
CA ILE A 68 -7.54 -3.67 -12.95
C ILE A 68 -8.00 -2.89 -11.74
N VAL A 69 -9.31 -2.71 -11.57
CA VAL A 69 -9.88 -1.91 -10.48
C VAL A 69 -9.47 -2.48 -9.12
N LEU A 70 -9.54 -3.79 -8.94
CA LEU A 70 -9.14 -4.43 -7.69
C LEU A 70 -7.63 -4.31 -7.45
N GLY A 71 -6.81 -4.49 -8.49
CA GLY A 71 -5.36 -4.32 -8.39
C GLY A 71 -4.97 -2.88 -8.08
N SER A 72 -5.55 -1.90 -8.78
CA SER A 72 -5.29 -0.48 -8.58
C SER A 72 -5.74 0.01 -7.19
N ALA A 73 -6.89 -0.46 -6.71
CA ALA A 73 -7.38 -0.13 -5.38
C ALA A 73 -6.42 -0.59 -4.29
N LEU A 74 -5.96 -1.84 -4.35
CA LEU A 74 -4.94 -2.35 -3.41
C LEU A 74 -3.58 -1.65 -3.58
N ASN A 75 -3.17 -1.29 -4.80
CA ASN A 75 -1.93 -0.56 -5.02
C ASN A 75 -1.95 0.82 -4.34
N VAL A 76 -3.04 1.57 -4.47
CA VAL A 76 -3.21 2.85 -3.78
C VAL A 76 -3.13 2.68 -2.27
N LEU A 77 -3.80 1.67 -1.73
CA LEU A 77 -3.76 1.34 -0.31
C LEU A 77 -2.34 0.96 0.14
N ALA A 78 -1.63 0.14 -0.66
CA ALA A 78 -0.26 -0.28 -0.39
C ALA A 78 0.68 0.91 -0.33
N VAL A 79 0.72 1.74 -1.38
CA VAL A 79 1.62 2.90 -1.45
C VAL A 79 1.33 3.88 -0.32
N ALA A 80 0.06 4.16 -0.01
CA ALA A 80 -0.30 5.01 1.10
C ALA A 80 0.20 4.45 2.44
N THR A 81 0.03 3.16 2.70
CA THR A 81 0.43 2.52 3.96
C THR A 81 1.94 2.38 4.07
N LEU A 82 2.63 2.00 2.99
CA LEU A 82 4.09 1.85 2.96
C LEU A 82 4.83 3.17 3.24
N MET A 83 4.31 4.28 2.73
CA MET A 83 4.93 5.60 2.87
C MET A 83 4.66 6.27 4.22
N ASN A 84 3.76 5.73 5.01
CA ASN A 84 3.18 6.38 6.17
C ASN A 84 4.22 6.82 7.21
N ILE A 85 4.92 5.84 7.78
CA ILE A 85 5.88 6.08 8.86
C ILE A 85 7.03 6.95 8.38
N GLY A 86 7.57 6.64 7.19
CA GLY A 86 8.69 7.38 6.62
C GLY A 86 8.37 8.84 6.39
N ARG A 87 7.18 9.16 5.87
CA ARG A 87 6.75 10.55 5.69
C ARG A 87 6.59 11.28 7.02
N ALA A 88 5.95 10.63 8.01
CA ALA A 88 5.78 11.24 9.32
C ALA A 88 7.15 11.59 9.93
N LEU A 89 8.10 10.67 9.91
CA LEU A 89 9.45 10.89 10.45
C LEU A 89 10.24 11.96 9.69
N ILE A 90 10.14 12.00 8.35
CA ILE A 90 10.79 13.04 7.55
C ILE A 90 10.13 14.42 7.79
N THR A 91 8.83 14.46 8.04
CA THR A 91 8.16 15.72 8.41
C THR A 91 8.67 16.20 9.77
N GLU A 92 8.74 15.33 10.79
CA GLU A 92 9.32 15.66 12.08
C GLU A 92 10.79 16.15 11.94
N LEU A 93 11.58 15.51 11.06
CA LEU A 93 12.94 15.93 10.79
C LEU A 93 13.01 17.34 10.18
N ARG A 94 12.14 17.65 9.21
CA ARG A 94 12.08 18.96 8.55
C ARG A 94 11.57 20.08 9.45
N GLU A 95 10.66 19.74 10.36
CA GLU A 95 10.12 20.67 11.36
C GLU A 95 11.05 20.86 12.57
N GLY A 96 12.15 20.10 12.66
CA GLY A 96 13.06 20.11 13.78
C GLY A 96 12.51 19.48 15.06
N THR A 97 11.41 18.76 14.97
CA THR A 97 10.74 18.11 16.13
C THR A 97 11.15 16.65 16.32
N LEU A 98 11.92 16.08 15.37
CA LEU A 98 12.37 14.70 15.45
C LEU A 98 13.21 14.43 16.71
N GLU A 99 14.08 15.36 17.10
CA GLU A 99 14.91 15.24 18.30
C GLU A 99 14.05 15.13 19.55
N MET A 100 13.03 15.96 19.69
CA MET A 100 12.09 15.91 20.81
C MET A 100 11.32 14.57 20.83
N LEU A 101 10.96 14.05 19.65
CA LEU A 101 10.34 12.74 19.52
C LEU A 101 11.29 11.63 19.97
N LEU A 102 12.56 11.68 19.57
CA LEU A 102 13.58 10.68 19.93
C LEU A 102 13.95 10.71 21.41
N LEU A 103 13.90 11.86 22.06
CA LEU A 103 14.14 12.02 23.51
C LEU A 103 12.90 11.70 24.36
N SER A 104 11.73 11.63 23.76
CA SER A 104 10.48 11.32 24.46
C SER A 104 10.52 9.90 25.03
N PRO A 105 10.04 9.69 26.28
CA PRO A 105 9.91 8.36 26.87
C PRO A 105 8.79 7.52 26.25
N ALA A 106 8.05 8.06 25.28
CA ALA A 106 6.96 7.36 24.63
C ALA A 106 7.45 6.19 23.74
N PRO A 107 6.82 5.01 23.83
CA PRO A 107 7.18 3.87 23.00
C PRO A 107 7.02 4.17 21.51
N ARG A 108 8.04 3.86 20.71
CA ARG A 108 8.02 4.09 19.24
C ARG A 108 6.89 3.35 18.54
N SER A 109 6.55 2.16 19.05
CA SER A 109 5.42 1.36 18.51
C SER A 109 4.09 2.10 18.60
N GLU A 110 3.84 2.87 19.66
CA GLU A 110 2.63 3.65 19.82
C GLU A 110 2.57 4.83 18.85
N TYR A 111 3.72 5.48 18.62
CA TYR A 111 3.84 6.51 17.59
C TYR A 111 3.54 5.94 16.19
N PHE A 112 4.16 4.80 15.82
CA PHE A 112 3.94 4.15 14.53
C PHE A 112 2.49 3.70 14.33
N LEU A 113 1.85 3.18 15.37
CA LEU A 113 0.43 2.83 15.33
C LEU A 113 -0.47 4.06 15.15
N GLY A 114 -0.15 5.17 15.81
CA GLY A 114 -0.87 6.43 15.61
C GLY A 114 -0.77 6.95 14.17
N CYS A 115 0.43 6.89 13.58
CA CYS A 115 0.66 7.19 12.17
C CYS A 115 -0.13 6.24 11.26
N LEU A 116 -0.10 4.92 11.53
CA LEU A 116 -0.84 3.93 10.76
C LEU A 116 -2.34 4.24 10.73
N LEU A 117 -2.94 4.48 11.87
CA LEU A 117 -4.37 4.75 11.97
C LEU A 117 -4.79 5.99 11.17
N GLU A 118 -4.01 7.07 11.25
CA GLU A 118 -4.29 8.30 10.51
C GLU A 118 -4.22 8.04 9.00
N GLN A 119 -3.14 7.45 8.54
CA GLN A 119 -2.92 7.23 7.12
C GLN A 119 -3.88 6.18 6.54
N THR A 120 -4.15 5.11 7.29
CA THR A 120 -5.12 4.10 6.88
C THR A 120 -6.50 4.70 6.68
N THR A 121 -6.92 5.61 7.55
CA THR A 121 -8.20 6.33 7.40
C THR A 121 -8.25 7.09 6.07
N ARG A 122 -7.17 7.77 5.68
CA ARG A 122 -7.09 8.46 4.38
C ARG A 122 -6.99 7.51 3.20
N ALA A 123 -6.17 6.48 3.34
CA ALA A 123 -6.00 5.48 2.31
C ALA A 123 -7.33 4.76 1.96
N PHE A 124 -8.19 4.56 2.95
CA PHE A 124 -9.54 4.03 2.70
C PHE A 124 -10.41 4.98 1.87
N LEU A 125 -10.29 6.28 2.04
CA LEU A 125 -11.00 7.25 1.18
C LEU A 125 -10.50 7.15 -0.27
N GLU A 126 -9.17 7.12 -0.48
CA GLU A 126 -8.56 6.95 -1.81
C GLU A 126 -8.96 5.59 -2.43
N PHE A 127 -8.90 4.52 -1.67
CA PHE A 127 -9.34 3.19 -2.06
C PHE A 127 -10.81 3.17 -2.48
N GLY A 128 -11.69 3.79 -1.68
CA GLY A 128 -13.11 3.92 -1.99
C GLY A 128 -13.38 4.69 -3.27
N THR A 129 -12.64 5.79 -3.53
CA THR A 129 -12.79 6.55 -4.79
C THR A 129 -12.40 5.72 -6.01
N VAL A 130 -11.33 4.93 -5.93
CA VAL A 130 -10.92 4.01 -7.01
C VAL A 130 -12.01 2.98 -7.30
N LEU A 131 -12.63 2.42 -6.27
CA LEU A 131 -13.72 1.46 -6.44
C LEU A 131 -14.97 2.10 -7.05
N ILE A 132 -15.37 3.29 -6.57
CA ILE A 132 -16.54 4.02 -7.10
C ILE A 132 -16.33 4.31 -8.58
N VAL A 133 -15.16 4.83 -8.95
CA VAL A 133 -14.81 5.08 -10.36
C VAL A 133 -14.81 3.78 -11.15
N GLY A 134 -14.25 2.71 -10.59
CA GLY A 134 -14.27 1.39 -11.22
C GLY A 134 -15.68 0.89 -11.56
N VAL A 135 -16.62 1.05 -10.63
CA VAL A 135 -18.04 0.70 -10.86
C VAL A 135 -18.65 1.54 -11.97
N LEU A 136 -18.35 2.84 -12.04
CA LEU A 136 -18.81 3.72 -13.12
C LEU A 136 -18.28 3.29 -14.51
N PHE A 137 -17.10 2.68 -14.55
CA PHE A 137 -16.51 2.08 -15.77
C PHE A 137 -16.95 0.63 -16.02
N GLY A 138 -17.87 0.08 -15.22
CA GLY A 138 -18.48 -1.23 -15.43
C GLY A 138 -17.81 -2.38 -14.67
N ALA A 139 -17.00 -2.12 -13.64
CA ALA A 139 -16.47 -3.18 -12.80
C ALA A 139 -17.57 -3.88 -11.98
N LYS A 140 -17.54 -5.20 -11.97
CA LYS A 140 -18.50 -6.03 -11.22
C LYS A 140 -17.95 -6.33 -9.82
N LEU A 141 -18.40 -5.57 -8.83
CA LEU A 141 -17.92 -5.67 -7.43
C LEU A 141 -18.94 -6.30 -6.47
N SER A 142 -19.70 -7.29 -6.94
CA SER A 142 -20.84 -7.86 -6.23
C SER A 142 -20.53 -8.42 -4.82
N ILE A 143 -19.29 -8.80 -4.52
CA ILE A 143 -18.90 -9.43 -3.22
C ILE A 143 -17.89 -8.58 -2.45
N PHE A 144 -17.65 -7.34 -2.86
CA PHE A 144 -16.67 -6.47 -2.22
C PHE A 144 -16.91 -6.27 -0.71
N LEU A 145 -18.16 -6.22 -0.28
CA LEU A 145 -18.55 -6.06 1.14
C LEU A 145 -18.60 -7.38 1.94
N SER A 146 -18.07 -8.48 1.38
CA SER A 146 -18.04 -9.73 2.15
C SER A 146 -17.03 -9.63 3.30
N THR A 147 -17.33 -10.28 4.43
CA THR A 147 -16.42 -10.40 5.58
C THR A 147 -15.05 -10.95 5.16
N ARG A 148 -15.02 -11.83 4.15
CA ARG A 148 -13.79 -12.41 3.61
C ARG A 148 -12.91 -11.35 2.94
N ALA A 149 -13.50 -10.46 2.13
CA ALA A 149 -12.78 -9.36 1.49
C ALA A 149 -12.21 -8.37 2.53
N LEU A 150 -12.96 -8.08 3.58
CA LEU A 150 -12.45 -7.23 4.69
C LEU A 150 -11.24 -7.88 5.38
N ILE A 151 -11.27 -9.18 5.64
CA ILE A 151 -10.13 -9.89 6.24
C ILE A 151 -8.89 -9.81 5.33
N THR A 152 -9.06 -9.99 4.01
CA THR A 152 -7.92 -9.87 3.07
C THR A 152 -7.34 -8.47 3.04
N ILE A 153 -8.16 -7.43 3.09
CA ILE A 153 -7.72 -6.03 3.16
C ILE A 153 -6.95 -5.76 4.46
N LEU A 154 -7.45 -6.22 5.60
CA LEU A 154 -6.77 -6.06 6.89
C LEU A 154 -5.41 -6.77 6.90
N LEU A 155 -5.34 -7.98 6.34
CA LEU A 155 -4.10 -8.74 6.19
C LEU A 155 -3.09 -8.01 5.28
N ALA A 156 -3.57 -7.44 4.19
CA ALA A 156 -2.77 -6.63 3.28
C ALA A 156 -2.22 -5.38 3.98
N ILE A 157 -3.05 -4.63 4.71
CA ILE A 157 -2.64 -3.44 5.46
C ILE A 157 -1.56 -3.80 6.49
N LEU A 158 -1.73 -4.90 7.22
CA LEU A 158 -0.74 -5.38 8.18
C LEU A 158 0.61 -5.63 7.52
N SER A 159 0.63 -6.32 6.37
CA SER A 159 1.87 -6.62 5.66
C SER A 159 2.53 -5.37 5.07
N PHE A 160 1.75 -4.45 4.53
CA PHE A 160 2.25 -3.17 4.03
C PHE A 160 2.83 -2.31 5.15
N PHE A 161 2.20 -2.32 6.33
CA PHE A 161 2.72 -1.62 7.50
C PHE A 161 4.09 -2.17 7.93
N CYS A 162 4.24 -3.49 8.02
CA CYS A 162 5.51 -4.13 8.37
C CYS A 162 6.63 -3.76 7.38
N MET A 163 6.36 -3.78 6.07
CA MET A 163 7.30 -3.32 5.05
C MET A 163 7.54 -1.80 5.14
N GLY A 164 6.54 -1.02 5.52
CA GLY A 164 6.63 0.42 5.72
C GLY A 164 7.64 0.82 6.81
N ILE A 165 7.80 0.01 7.87
CA ILE A 165 8.82 0.22 8.91
C ILE A 165 10.22 0.12 8.31
N LEU A 166 10.49 -0.89 7.46
CA LEU A 166 11.77 -1.01 6.77
C LEU A 166 12.02 0.20 5.86
N LEU A 167 11.02 0.59 5.07
CA LEU A 167 11.14 1.73 4.15
C LEU A 167 11.32 3.06 4.87
N SER A 168 10.78 3.21 6.08
CA SER A 168 10.99 4.41 6.90
C SER A 168 12.47 4.62 7.22
N SER A 169 13.20 3.53 7.46
CA SER A 169 14.65 3.57 7.68
C SER A 169 15.42 4.00 6.43
N VAL A 170 15.02 3.52 5.25
CA VAL A 170 15.59 3.94 3.97
C VAL A 170 15.34 5.43 3.73
N MET A 171 14.10 5.89 3.97
CA MET A 171 13.74 7.31 3.82
C MET A 171 14.51 8.22 4.77
N LEU A 172 14.72 7.82 6.03
CA LEU A 172 15.54 8.57 6.98
C LEU A 172 17.00 8.64 6.53
N TYR A 173 17.52 7.57 5.95
CA TYR A 173 18.89 7.54 5.42
C TYR A 173 19.05 8.45 4.20
N THR A 174 18.15 8.35 3.23
CA THR A 174 18.20 9.15 1.99
C THR A 174 17.72 10.59 2.19
N ARG A 175 17.01 10.88 3.27
CA ARG A 175 16.29 12.13 3.55
C ARG A 175 15.33 12.56 2.42
N ASP A 176 14.95 11.61 1.56
CA ASP A 176 14.07 11.83 0.41
C ASP A 176 12.92 10.84 0.38
N THR A 177 11.73 11.38 0.55
CA THR A 177 10.48 10.61 0.46
C THR A 177 9.99 10.45 -0.98
N TYR A 178 10.28 11.43 -1.86
CA TYR A 178 9.75 11.43 -3.22
C TYR A 178 10.43 10.38 -4.09
N LEU A 179 11.76 10.26 -4.00
CA LEU A 179 12.52 9.24 -4.72
C LEU A 179 12.00 7.84 -4.36
N THR A 180 11.94 7.55 -3.06
CA THR A 180 11.47 6.25 -2.57
C THR A 180 10.03 5.97 -2.98
N GLN A 181 9.15 6.97 -2.89
CA GLN A 181 7.75 6.85 -3.28
C GLN A 181 7.60 6.54 -4.76
N ASN A 182 8.22 7.33 -5.64
CA ASN A 182 8.06 7.19 -7.08
C ASN A 182 8.66 5.87 -7.56
N THR A 183 9.84 5.49 -7.06
CA THR A 183 10.48 4.23 -7.41
C THR A 183 9.62 3.04 -7.01
N LEU A 184 9.09 3.03 -5.78
CA LEU A 184 8.21 1.96 -5.31
C LEU A 184 6.90 1.92 -6.10
N PHE A 185 6.27 3.07 -6.32
CA PHE A 185 5.02 3.13 -7.06
C PHE A 185 5.16 2.53 -8.46
N VAL A 186 6.20 2.95 -9.21
CA VAL A 186 6.46 2.45 -10.56
C VAL A 186 6.82 0.96 -10.52
N THR A 187 7.74 0.57 -9.65
CA THR A 187 8.15 -0.85 -9.53
C THR A 187 6.99 -1.76 -9.18
N MET A 188 6.19 -1.40 -8.18
CA MET A 188 5.03 -2.19 -7.77
C MET A 188 3.96 -2.25 -8.87
N SER A 189 3.69 -1.14 -9.56
CA SER A 189 2.70 -1.12 -10.63
C SER A 189 3.08 -2.01 -11.82
N LEU A 190 4.37 -2.12 -12.12
CA LEU A 190 4.89 -2.92 -13.22
C LEU A 190 5.08 -4.39 -12.85
N VAL A 191 5.55 -4.68 -11.63
CA VAL A 191 6.03 -6.02 -11.26
C VAL A 191 4.96 -6.84 -10.53
N CYS A 192 4.10 -6.21 -9.72
CA CYS A 192 3.17 -6.92 -8.83
C CYS A 192 1.87 -7.40 -9.49
N GLY A 193 1.77 -7.38 -10.82
CA GLY A 193 0.60 -7.92 -11.52
C GLY A 193 -0.69 -7.10 -11.33
N ILE A 194 -0.58 -5.76 -11.21
CA ILE A 194 -1.74 -4.88 -10.97
C ILE A 194 -2.59 -4.75 -12.23
N THR A 195 -1.96 -4.46 -13.38
CA THR A 195 -2.65 -4.18 -14.65
C THR A 195 -2.74 -5.40 -15.57
N TYR A 196 -1.89 -6.38 -15.36
CA TYR A 196 -1.84 -7.63 -16.13
C TYR A 196 -1.44 -8.81 -15.24
N PRO A 197 -1.79 -10.06 -15.60
CA PRO A 197 -1.41 -11.25 -14.84
C PRO A 197 0.11 -11.40 -14.76
N ILE A 198 0.61 -11.73 -13.58
CA ILE A 198 2.05 -11.88 -13.32
C ILE A 198 2.69 -12.96 -14.21
N GLN A 199 1.91 -13.93 -14.67
CA GLN A 199 2.33 -15.02 -15.54
C GLN A 199 2.83 -14.56 -16.92
N TYR A 200 2.52 -13.31 -17.32
CA TYR A 200 3.02 -12.72 -18.58
C TYR A 200 4.44 -12.15 -18.45
N LEU A 201 4.94 -12.05 -17.22
CA LEU A 201 6.29 -11.57 -16.96
C LEU A 201 7.31 -12.73 -17.04
N PRO A 202 8.58 -12.44 -17.39
CA PRO A 202 9.66 -13.41 -17.33
C PRO A 202 9.81 -14.01 -15.92
N ASP A 203 10.23 -15.26 -15.80
CA ASP A 203 10.32 -15.99 -14.53
C ASP A 203 11.14 -15.27 -13.45
N TRP A 204 12.23 -14.62 -13.85
CA TRP A 204 13.05 -13.84 -12.91
C TRP A 204 12.27 -12.64 -12.31
N VAL A 205 11.40 -11.98 -13.11
CA VAL A 205 10.55 -10.88 -12.61
C VAL A 205 9.47 -11.44 -11.70
N GLN A 206 8.87 -12.58 -12.03
CA GLN A 206 7.89 -13.24 -11.17
C GLN A 206 8.49 -13.56 -9.79
N ASN A 207 9.74 -14.04 -9.74
CA ASN A 207 10.44 -14.31 -8.48
C ASN A 207 10.69 -13.02 -7.68
N VAL A 208 11.10 -11.94 -8.33
CA VAL A 208 11.26 -10.63 -7.68
C VAL A 208 9.93 -10.10 -7.16
N ALA A 209 8.84 -10.28 -7.92
CA ALA A 209 7.51 -9.86 -7.51
C ALA A 209 7.03 -10.53 -6.21
N GLN A 210 7.44 -11.79 -5.96
CA GLN A 210 7.07 -12.50 -4.74
C GLN A 210 7.69 -11.91 -3.46
N ILE A 211 8.73 -11.09 -3.58
CA ILE A 211 9.32 -10.37 -2.45
C ILE A 211 8.36 -9.27 -1.97
N PHE A 212 7.61 -8.66 -2.89
CA PHE A 212 6.65 -7.61 -2.50
C PHE A 212 5.37 -8.21 -1.91
N PRO A 213 4.96 -7.80 -0.70
CA PRO A 213 3.74 -8.32 -0.09
C PRO A 213 2.47 -7.91 -0.86
N LEU A 214 2.56 -6.94 -1.77
CA LEU A 214 1.47 -6.55 -2.65
C LEU A 214 1.07 -7.68 -3.60
N THR A 215 2.02 -8.46 -4.13
CA THR A 215 1.76 -9.56 -5.07
C THR A 215 0.81 -10.62 -4.50
N PRO A 216 1.15 -11.28 -3.38
CA PRO A 216 0.23 -12.26 -2.78
C PRO A 216 -1.05 -11.60 -2.24
N ALA A 217 -0.99 -10.34 -1.78
CA ALA A 217 -2.18 -9.64 -1.30
C ALA A 217 -3.20 -9.36 -2.44
N VAL A 218 -2.74 -8.89 -3.61
CA VAL A 218 -3.59 -8.65 -4.78
C VAL A 218 -4.17 -9.96 -5.29
N THR A 219 -3.37 -11.02 -5.36
CA THR A 219 -3.82 -12.35 -5.79
C THR A 219 -4.88 -12.89 -4.85
N LEU A 220 -4.64 -12.85 -3.53
CA LEU A 220 -5.60 -13.29 -2.52
C LEU A 220 -6.91 -12.50 -2.59
N PHE A 221 -6.81 -11.18 -2.72
CA PHE A 221 -7.99 -10.32 -2.80
C PHE A 221 -8.82 -10.60 -4.05
N ARG A 222 -8.18 -10.83 -5.20
CA ARG A 222 -8.87 -11.22 -6.45
C ARG A 222 -9.52 -12.59 -6.33
N ASN A 223 -8.84 -13.58 -5.80
CA ASN A 223 -9.39 -14.93 -5.61
C ASN A 223 -10.65 -14.89 -4.73
N VAL A 224 -10.66 -14.05 -3.70
CA VAL A 224 -11.82 -13.90 -2.80
C VAL A 224 -12.95 -13.13 -3.45
N VAL A 225 -12.66 -12.02 -4.16
CA VAL A 225 -13.69 -11.12 -4.71
C VAL A 225 -14.23 -11.63 -6.05
N ILE A 226 -13.36 -12.11 -6.93
CA ILE A 226 -13.71 -12.60 -8.27
C ILE A 226 -14.05 -14.10 -8.24
N GLY A 227 -13.13 -14.90 -7.67
CA GLY A 227 -13.26 -16.36 -7.64
C GLY A 227 -14.24 -16.87 -6.61
N HIS A 228 -14.76 -16.01 -5.73
CA HIS A 228 -15.63 -16.37 -4.60
C HIS A 228 -15.02 -17.45 -3.68
N GLU A 229 -13.70 -17.57 -3.72
CA GLU A 229 -12.98 -18.60 -3.00
C GLU A 229 -13.00 -18.38 -1.48
N ASN A 230 -12.88 -19.48 -0.75
CA ASN A 230 -12.73 -19.43 0.71
C ASN A 230 -11.28 -19.04 1.08
N LEU A 231 -11.12 -18.40 2.24
CA LEU A 231 -9.80 -18.09 2.78
C LEU A 231 -8.97 -19.36 3.04
N ILE A 232 -9.63 -20.46 3.41
CA ILE A 232 -8.99 -21.75 3.67
C ILE A 232 -8.36 -22.32 2.39
N SER A 233 -8.97 -22.15 1.23
CA SER A 233 -8.42 -22.59 -0.06
C SER A 233 -7.12 -21.86 -0.41
N ASN A 234 -6.99 -20.62 0.06
CA ASN A 234 -5.85 -19.73 -0.19
C ASN A 234 -4.86 -19.68 0.98
N HIS A 235 -4.80 -20.71 1.81
CA HIS A 235 -3.94 -20.73 3.02
C HIS A 235 -2.45 -20.48 2.70
N LEU A 236 -1.94 -20.94 1.56
CA LEU A 236 -0.56 -20.71 1.14
C LEU A 236 -0.25 -19.22 0.92
N LEU A 237 -1.17 -18.48 0.28
CA LEU A 237 -1.02 -17.03 0.10
C LEU A 237 -1.07 -16.29 1.44
N ILE A 238 -1.93 -16.72 2.35
CA ILE A 238 -2.02 -16.15 3.70
C ILE A 238 -0.72 -16.37 4.47
N VAL A 239 -0.20 -17.61 4.44
CA VAL A 239 1.09 -17.95 5.07
C VAL A 239 2.22 -17.11 4.47
N GLN A 240 2.27 -16.97 3.14
CA GLN A 240 3.25 -16.14 2.46
C GLN A 240 3.19 -14.68 2.93
N ILE A 241 1.99 -14.08 3.01
CA ILE A 241 1.78 -12.72 3.50
C ILE A 241 2.29 -12.58 4.94
N LEU A 242 1.97 -13.53 5.82
CA LEU A 242 2.38 -13.51 7.22
C LEU A 242 3.90 -13.68 7.39
N VAL A 243 4.52 -14.58 6.63
CA VAL A 243 5.97 -14.78 6.65
C VAL A 243 6.70 -13.53 6.17
N LEU A 244 6.28 -12.95 5.04
CA LEU A 244 6.84 -11.69 4.54
C LEU A 244 6.67 -10.56 5.57
N SER A 245 5.49 -10.44 6.19
CA SER A 245 5.24 -9.46 7.24
C SER A 245 6.21 -9.61 8.41
N GLY A 246 6.44 -10.84 8.86
CA GLY A 246 7.39 -11.14 9.94
C GLY A 246 8.82 -10.76 9.57
N ILE A 247 9.28 -11.14 8.38
CA ILE A 247 10.62 -10.81 7.88
C ILE A 247 10.80 -9.28 7.80
N TYR A 248 9.85 -8.57 7.19
CA TYR A 248 9.94 -7.10 7.06
C TYR A 248 9.88 -6.39 8.40
N LEU A 249 9.08 -6.89 9.34
CA LEU A 249 8.99 -6.32 10.68
C LEU A 249 10.33 -6.45 11.43
N VAL A 250 10.93 -7.64 11.41
CA VAL A 250 12.20 -7.90 12.09
C VAL A 250 13.34 -7.07 11.47
N LEU A 251 13.49 -7.13 10.14
CA LEU A 251 14.51 -6.35 9.42
C LEU A 251 14.29 -4.84 9.60
N GLY A 252 13.05 -4.40 9.52
CA GLY A 252 12.68 -3.00 9.69
C GLY A 252 13.01 -2.48 11.07
N MET A 253 12.70 -3.23 12.12
CA MET A 253 13.00 -2.83 13.50
C MET A 253 14.50 -2.77 13.79
N ILE A 254 15.27 -3.75 13.31
CA ILE A 254 16.74 -3.78 13.47
C ILE A 254 17.36 -2.55 12.78
N TRP A 255 16.97 -2.29 11.55
CA TRP A 255 17.53 -1.17 10.78
C TRP A 255 17.10 0.17 11.35
N TYR A 256 15.83 0.30 11.74
CA TYR A 256 15.32 1.51 12.37
C TYR A 256 16.09 1.87 13.65
N GLN A 257 16.32 0.89 14.54
CA GLN A 257 17.11 1.10 15.75
C GLN A 257 18.56 1.53 15.46
N SER A 258 19.18 0.96 14.41
CA SER A 258 20.50 1.36 13.96
C SER A 258 20.54 2.81 13.47
N MET A 259 19.51 3.24 12.71
CA MET A 259 19.39 4.63 12.24
C MET A 259 19.08 5.60 13.39
N GLU A 260 18.22 5.23 14.32
CA GLU A 260 17.92 6.02 15.50
C GLU A 260 19.18 6.31 16.31
N ARG A 261 20.02 5.29 16.58
CA ARG A 261 21.31 5.47 17.27
C ARG A 261 22.23 6.44 16.54
N LYS A 262 22.42 6.30 15.24
CA LYS A 262 23.25 7.21 14.44
C LYS A 262 22.73 8.65 14.45
N LEU A 263 21.42 8.84 14.42
CA LEU A 263 20.82 10.18 14.51
C LEU A 263 21.08 10.79 15.90
N VAL A 264 20.88 10.04 16.97
CA VAL A 264 21.17 10.51 18.33
C VAL A 264 22.65 10.84 18.50
N GLU A 265 23.57 10.00 18.03
CA GLU A 265 25.01 10.27 18.07
C GLU A 265 25.38 11.53 17.27
N SER A 266 24.74 11.80 16.13
CA SER A 266 25.00 13.01 15.34
C SER A 266 24.46 14.31 15.97
N ILE A 267 23.56 14.20 16.94
CA ILE A 267 22.98 15.34 17.66
C ILE A 267 23.81 15.69 18.91
N PHE A 268 24.36 14.67 19.57
CA PHE A 268 25.06 14.83 20.86
C PHE A 268 26.58 14.63 20.78
N GLY A 269 27.14 14.21 19.63
CA GLY A 269 28.56 14.07 19.37
C GLY A 269 29.06 15.19 18.50
#